data_3cc5576cb5c4c9ceb86467e22c115ccb
#
_entry.id   3cc5576cb5c4c9ceb86467e22c115ccb
#
_cell.length_a   1.000
_cell.length_b   1.000
_cell.length_c   1.000
_cell.angle_alpha   90.00
_cell.angle_beta   90.00
_cell.angle_gamma   90.00
#
_symmetry.space_group_name_H-M   'P 1'
#
loop_
_entity.id
_entity.type
_entity.pdbx_description
1 polymer ?
#
loop_
_entity_poly.entity_id
_entity_poly.type
_entity_poly.pdbx_seq_one_letter_code
_entity_poly.pdbx_strand_id
1 'polypeptide(L)'
;MVWRALCALGLPCRLVKGQDIANGALFRKPCPQGTPGKERGAAPLLLVPGGNARLKARALGEKGRQAVRDYLAEGGRYLGFCGGAGLALSQHRSQDGLGLCPWGRAPYPERLHHLISGHAHMRVRSCMARDLPAVRPDFPKAFPDGAAPDPLRPPLGDEACALVPPHWRGCAHGHDDDCRHCGNCRPPRDDGHVPSLPVWWPGRFAPEADERVSILASYRQPDTDFWLADLPLSRIPAPVFEAWKDLYGVNVSADFLDGQPLMVAGNYGQGRYVLSYSHLETPDSPDANAWLAHLLRVLAGLAPQRELVPAWDLHRKAAFRWPDTPQTAPLRTLLHGMRELLDLGVEHNLFFERTPWLWGWRPGLPGAVCNNLYSSLRVLCGLRPGPDTLAAWDGMRARFAALTDIFLPGAEGYLLACRLRETLSPTMPDAVDRRGLTNQREALFGHPMTGGGIVGELLEMTDELLYRGQQEDTCAALDD
;
A
#
# COMPACT_ATOMS: atom_id res chain seq x y z
N MET A 1 -6.59 -2.64 -3.20
CA MET A 1 -5.99 -3.75 -2.39
C MET A 1 -6.59 -3.78 -0.99
N VAL A 2 -6.38 -2.77 -0.12
CA VAL A 2 -6.82 -2.75 1.29
C VAL A 2 -8.33 -3.04 1.46
N TRP A 3 -9.22 -2.34 0.75
CA TRP A 3 -10.66 -2.56 0.87
C TRP A 3 -11.04 -4.02 0.54
N ARG A 4 -10.49 -4.56 -0.55
CA ARG A 4 -10.72 -5.95 -0.95
C ARG A 4 -10.20 -6.94 0.12
N ALA A 5 -9.06 -6.64 0.72
CA ALA A 5 -8.51 -7.45 1.81
C ALA A 5 -9.44 -7.44 3.04
N LEU A 6 -9.94 -6.27 3.45
CA LEU A 6 -10.86 -6.17 4.58
C LEU A 6 -12.18 -6.91 4.33
N CYS A 7 -12.75 -6.79 3.13
CA CYS A 7 -13.94 -7.56 2.73
C CYS A 7 -13.66 -9.06 2.75
N ALA A 8 -12.53 -9.53 2.21
CA ALA A 8 -12.14 -10.93 2.22
C ALA A 8 -11.94 -11.48 3.64
N LEU A 9 -11.48 -10.65 4.57
CA LEU A 9 -11.37 -10.98 5.99
C LEU A 9 -12.72 -10.94 6.74
N GLY A 10 -13.82 -10.58 6.08
CA GLY A 10 -15.15 -10.48 6.67
C GLY A 10 -15.30 -9.31 7.64
N LEU A 11 -14.56 -8.22 7.42
CA LEU A 11 -14.53 -7.09 8.34
C LEU A 11 -15.40 -5.92 7.84
N PRO A 12 -16.16 -5.26 8.74
CA PRO A 12 -16.92 -4.08 8.38
C PRO A 12 -15.96 -2.93 8.07
N CYS A 13 -16.09 -2.33 6.90
CA CYS A 13 -15.33 -1.17 6.51
C CYS A 13 -16.17 -0.20 5.68
N ARG A 14 -15.81 1.08 5.72
CA ARG A 14 -16.42 2.12 4.90
C ARG A 14 -15.34 2.93 4.20
N LEU A 15 -15.49 3.15 2.90
CA LEU A 15 -14.66 4.09 2.18
C LEU A 15 -15.05 5.53 2.57
N VAL A 16 -14.04 6.37 2.77
CA VAL A 16 -14.21 7.80 3.02
C VAL A 16 -13.29 8.60 2.12
N LYS A 17 -13.79 9.71 1.58
CA LYS A 17 -12.99 10.67 0.84
C LYS A 17 -12.43 11.74 1.77
N GLY A 18 -11.43 12.48 1.29
CA GLY A 18 -10.87 13.60 2.03
C GLY A 18 -11.92 14.63 2.44
N GLN A 19 -12.93 14.88 1.57
CA GLN A 19 -14.03 15.78 1.88
C GLN A 19 -14.94 15.26 3.00
N ASP A 20 -15.19 13.96 3.06
CA ASP A 20 -15.97 13.36 4.15
C ASP A 20 -15.27 13.53 5.49
N ILE A 21 -13.94 13.33 5.49
CA ILE A 21 -13.09 13.54 6.67
C ILE A 21 -13.15 15.01 7.10
N ALA A 22 -13.00 15.95 6.15
CA ALA A 22 -13.11 17.39 6.41
C ALA A 22 -14.50 17.79 6.94
N ASN A 23 -15.53 17.02 6.62
CA ASN A 23 -16.92 17.19 7.09
C ASN A 23 -17.23 16.37 8.36
N GLY A 24 -16.22 15.86 9.07
CA GLY A 24 -16.37 15.21 10.36
C GLY A 24 -16.74 13.73 10.34
N ALA A 25 -16.48 13.02 9.22
CA ALA A 25 -16.80 11.59 9.11
C ALA A 25 -16.12 10.72 10.18
N LEU A 26 -14.97 11.14 10.71
CA LEU A 26 -14.22 10.41 11.74
C LEU A 26 -14.85 10.53 13.14
N PHE A 27 -15.68 11.54 13.38
CA PHE A 27 -16.32 11.81 14.67
C PHE A 27 -17.76 11.31 14.74
N ARG A 28 -18.33 10.84 13.62
CA ARG A 28 -19.68 10.29 13.59
C ARG A 28 -19.67 8.92 14.25
N LYS A 29 -20.53 8.72 15.26
CA LYS A 29 -20.75 7.40 15.85
C LYS A 29 -21.19 6.45 14.74
N PRO A 30 -20.68 5.19 14.70
CA PRO A 30 -21.19 4.19 13.79
C PRO A 30 -22.70 4.09 13.93
N CYS A 31 -23.42 4.02 12.81
CA CYS A 31 -24.88 3.81 12.83
C CYS A 31 -25.18 2.50 13.56
N PRO A 32 -26.06 2.46 14.55
CA PRO A 32 -26.40 1.25 15.26
C PRO A 32 -27.30 0.36 14.39
N GLN A 33 -26.72 -0.43 13.51
CA GLN A 33 -27.40 -1.56 12.91
C GLN A 33 -26.94 -2.83 13.62
N GLY A 34 -27.78 -3.35 14.51
CA GLY A 34 -27.69 -4.69 15.05
C GLY A 34 -27.34 -4.80 16.53
N THR A 35 -28.33 -5.13 17.31
CA THR A 35 -28.37 -5.68 18.67
C THR A 35 -27.96 -4.73 19.83
N PRO A 36 -28.89 -4.43 20.75
CA PRO A 36 -28.61 -3.73 22.00
C PRO A 36 -27.98 -4.70 23.01
N GLY A 37 -26.70 -4.60 23.21
CA GLY A 37 -26.04 -5.40 24.23
C GLY A 37 -24.55 -5.16 24.27
N LYS A 38 -24.11 -4.25 25.16
CA LYS A 38 -22.76 -4.14 25.70
C LYS A 38 -21.62 -3.93 24.68
N GLU A 39 -21.15 -2.70 24.64
CA GLU A 39 -19.76 -2.35 24.91
C GLU A 39 -19.56 -0.90 24.50
N ARG A 40 -18.82 -0.14 25.27
CA ARG A 40 -18.31 1.18 24.86
C ARG A 40 -17.62 0.96 23.52
N GLY A 41 -18.24 1.41 22.42
CA GLY A 41 -17.76 1.14 21.08
C GLY A 41 -16.30 1.58 20.95
N ALA A 42 -15.44 0.66 20.55
CA ALA A 42 -14.07 0.97 20.20
C ALA A 42 -14.05 2.13 19.21
N ALA A 43 -13.14 3.08 19.37
CA ALA A 43 -13.00 4.19 18.42
C ALA A 43 -12.72 3.58 17.02
N PRO A 44 -13.35 4.09 15.95
CA PRO A 44 -13.11 3.58 14.62
C PRO A 44 -11.62 3.67 14.28
N LEU A 45 -11.10 2.71 13.51
CA LEU A 45 -9.73 2.74 13.01
C LEU A 45 -9.70 3.44 11.66
N LEU A 46 -8.93 4.53 11.54
CA LEU A 46 -8.62 5.13 10.24
C LEU A 46 -7.48 4.35 9.59
N LEU A 47 -7.82 3.57 8.55
CA LEU A 47 -6.84 2.86 7.75
C LEU A 47 -6.57 3.62 6.46
N VAL A 48 -5.30 3.99 6.22
CA VAL A 48 -4.88 4.76 5.03
C VAL A 48 -4.00 3.90 4.14
N PRO A 49 -4.48 3.56 2.93
CA PRO A 49 -3.79 2.65 2.02
C PRO A 49 -2.51 3.25 1.45
N GLY A 50 -1.72 2.41 0.77
CA GLY A 50 -0.58 2.81 -0.03
C GLY A 50 -0.90 3.80 -1.15
N GLY A 51 0.08 4.14 -1.97
CA GLY A 51 -0.01 5.10 -3.08
C GLY A 51 0.70 6.42 -2.78
N ASN A 52 0.36 7.49 -3.48
CA ASN A 52 1.06 8.77 -3.37
C ASN A 52 0.58 9.59 -2.16
N ALA A 53 1.46 9.82 -1.19
CA ALA A 53 1.17 10.58 0.03
C ALA A 53 0.77 12.05 -0.26
N ARG A 54 1.39 12.70 -1.25
CA ARG A 54 1.09 14.10 -1.61
C ARG A 54 -0.31 14.24 -2.21
N LEU A 55 -0.73 13.29 -3.05
CA LEU A 55 -2.10 13.30 -3.59
C LEU A 55 -3.13 13.12 -2.48
N LYS A 56 -2.86 12.25 -1.51
CA LYS A 56 -3.71 12.07 -0.33
C LYS A 56 -3.79 13.36 0.52
N ALA A 57 -2.66 14.01 0.76
CA ALA A 57 -2.62 15.27 1.49
C ALA A 57 -3.42 16.38 0.79
N ARG A 58 -3.31 16.47 -0.54
CA ARG A 58 -4.10 17.41 -1.34
C ARG A 58 -5.60 17.11 -1.27
N ALA A 59 -5.98 15.82 -1.39
CA ALA A 59 -7.38 15.40 -1.31
C ALA A 59 -7.99 15.68 0.08
N LEU A 60 -7.21 15.61 1.16
CA LEU A 60 -7.65 16.00 2.50
C LEU A 60 -7.85 17.52 2.63
N GLY A 61 -7.02 18.31 1.96
CA GLY A 61 -6.92 19.73 2.22
C GLY A 61 -6.49 20.05 3.66
N GLU A 62 -6.45 21.31 4.06
CA GLU A 62 -6.05 21.68 5.44
C GLU A 62 -7.09 21.22 6.47
N LYS A 63 -8.36 21.41 6.19
CA LYS A 63 -9.46 20.98 7.06
C LYS A 63 -9.42 19.47 7.34
N GLY A 64 -9.24 18.66 6.31
CA GLY A 64 -9.17 17.20 6.45
C GLY A 64 -7.94 16.76 7.22
N ARG A 65 -6.77 17.40 7.00
CA ARG A 65 -5.56 17.12 7.77
C ARG A 65 -5.73 17.48 9.26
N GLN A 66 -6.35 18.62 9.54
CA GLN A 66 -6.64 19.00 10.93
C GLN A 66 -7.62 18.02 11.58
N ALA A 67 -8.69 17.63 10.87
CA ALA A 67 -9.65 16.65 11.38
C ALA A 67 -8.99 15.29 11.73
N VAL A 68 -7.99 14.84 10.96
CA VAL A 68 -7.22 13.62 11.30
C VAL A 68 -6.38 13.84 12.55
N ARG A 69 -5.71 14.99 12.70
CA ARG A 69 -4.94 15.32 13.91
C ARG A 69 -5.83 15.36 15.15
N ASP A 70 -6.96 16.04 15.06
CA ASP A 70 -7.92 16.16 16.18
C ASP A 70 -8.48 14.79 16.57
N TYR A 71 -8.83 13.96 15.56
CA TYR A 71 -9.30 12.61 15.79
C TYR A 71 -8.28 11.76 16.56
N LEU A 72 -6.99 11.83 16.21
CA LEU A 72 -5.96 11.12 16.96
C LEU A 72 -5.73 11.75 18.34
N ALA A 73 -5.70 13.08 18.43
CA ALA A 73 -5.53 13.75 19.72
C ALA A 73 -6.61 13.32 20.74
N GLU A 74 -7.83 13.06 20.29
CA GLU A 74 -8.96 12.59 21.10
C GLU A 74 -9.01 11.07 21.34
N GLY A 75 -7.99 10.31 20.94
CA GLY A 75 -7.90 8.87 21.20
C GLY A 75 -8.17 7.97 20.00
N GLY A 76 -8.29 8.55 18.81
CA GLY A 76 -8.44 7.81 17.56
C GLY A 76 -7.26 6.88 17.24
N ARG A 77 -7.44 6.00 16.27
CA ARG A 77 -6.43 5.03 15.86
C ARG A 77 -6.13 5.19 14.36
N TYR A 78 -4.85 5.15 14.00
CA TYR A 78 -4.37 5.30 12.63
C TYR A 78 -3.48 4.12 12.23
N LEU A 79 -3.78 3.49 11.09
CA LEU A 79 -2.95 2.48 10.46
C LEU A 79 -2.63 2.91 9.03
N GLY A 80 -1.37 3.21 8.74
CA GLY A 80 -0.93 3.70 7.44
C GLY A 80 -0.01 2.72 6.73
N PHE A 81 -0.32 2.38 5.47
CA PHE A 81 0.56 1.58 4.62
C PHE A 81 1.23 2.43 3.56
N CYS A 82 2.55 2.25 3.33
CA CYS A 82 3.32 2.88 2.26
C CYS A 82 3.05 4.40 2.16
N GLY A 83 2.31 4.87 1.17
CA GLY A 83 1.91 6.28 1.05
C GLY A 83 1.05 6.78 2.20
N GLY A 84 0.26 5.91 2.85
CA GLY A 84 -0.44 6.22 4.09
C GLY A 84 0.51 6.42 5.26
N ALA A 85 1.58 5.62 5.35
CA ALA A 85 2.66 5.85 6.30
C ALA A 85 3.38 7.19 6.01
N GLY A 86 3.73 7.43 4.74
CA GLY A 86 4.37 8.68 4.32
C GLY A 86 3.53 9.93 4.59
N LEU A 87 2.20 9.85 4.54
CA LEU A 87 1.29 10.94 4.88
C LEU A 87 1.35 11.33 6.37
N ALA A 88 1.60 10.36 7.25
CA ALA A 88 1.64 10.56 8.70
C ALA A 88 2.94 11.21 9.20
N LEU A 89 4.00 11.23 8.37
CA LEU A 89 5.32 11.75 8.76
C LEU A 89 5.36 13.27 8.88
N SER A 90 6.34 13.74 9.64
CA SER A 90 6.75 15.15 9.65
C SER A 90 7.63 15.41 8.45
N GLN A 91 7.17 16.25 7.51
CA GLN A 91 7.95 16.64 6.35
C GLN A 91 8.57 18.02 6.60
N HIS A 92 9.88 18.07 6.82
CA HIS A 92 10.60 19.34 7.06
C HIS A 92 10.54 20.34 5.89
N ARG A 93 10.08 19.94 4.71
CA ARG A 93 10.07 20.79 3.50
C ARG A 93 8.70 21.00 2.85
N SER A 94 7.66 20.34 3.33
CA SER A 94 6.30 20.56 2.80
C SER A 94 5.28 20.53 3.95
N GLN A 95 4.38 21.51 3.94
CA GLN A 95 3.24 21.56 4.85
C GLN A 95 2.20 20.44 4.56
N ASP A 96 2.58 19.44 3.74
CA ASP A 96 1.65 18.45 3.20
C ASP A 96 1.50 17.17 4.07
N GLY A 97 2.29 17.00 5.15
CA GLY A 97 2.19 15.87 6.07
C GLY A 97 1.16 16.08 7.17
N LEU A 98 0.74 15.00 7.84
CA LEU A 98 -0.08 15.07 9.05
C LEU A 98 0.75 15.41 10.31
N GLY A 99 2.06 15.15 10.28
CA GLY A 99 2.93 15.39 11.42
C GLY A 99 2.62 14.53 12.65
N LEU A 100 2.00 13.36 12.47
CA LEU A 100 1.70 12.44 13.58
C LEU A 100 2.96 11.79 14.12
N CYS A 101 3.82 11.31 13.21
CA CYS A 101 5.14 10.77 13.53
C CYS A 101 6.19 11.86 13.32
N PRO A 102 7.09 12.09 14.28
CA PRO A 102 8.15 13.11 14.17
C PRO A 102 9.21 12.73 13.15
N TRP A 103 9.35 11.45 12.83
CA TRP A 103 10.35 10.97 11.89
C TRP A 103 10.01 11.35 10.43
N GLY A 104 11.07 11.47 9.64
CA GLY A 104 10.97 11.67 8.20
C GLY A 104 11.07 10.36 7.41
N ARG A 105 11.10 10.51 6.10
CA ARG A 105 11.40 9.43 5.15
C ARG A 105 12.90 9.46 4.82
N ALA A 106 13.58 8.33 4.91
CA ALA A 106 14.98 8.23 4.53
C ALA A 106 15.16 8.49 3.03
N PRO A 107 16.26 9.15 2.61
CA PRO A 107 16.57 9.34 1.20
C PRO A 107 16.89 8.02 0.51
N TYR A 108 16.79 8.01 -0.82
CA TYR A 108 17.11 6.85 -1.67
C TYR A 108 18.23 7.22 -2.63
N PRO A 109 19.49 7.21 -2.17
CA PRO A 109 20.62 7.51 -3.04
C PRO A 109 20.75 6.51 -4.19
N GLU A 110 20.37 5.26 -3.97
CA GLU A 110 20.46 4.16 -4.93
C GLU A 110 19.51 4.30 -6.12
N ARG A 111 18.47 5.11 -6.01
CA ARG A 111 17.43 5.36 -7.04
C ARG A 111 16.68 4.11 -7.54
N LEU A 112 16.94 2.95 -6.96
CA LEU A 112 16.34 1.67 -7.37
C LEU A 112 15.06 1.32 -6.61
N HIS A 113 14.77 2.01 -5.50
CA HIS A 113 13.67 1.67 -4.59
C HIS A 113 12.30 1.55 -5.26
N HIS A 114 12.04 2.29 -6.34
CA HIS A 114 10.78 2.23 -7.08
C HIS A 114 10.71 1.03 -8.05
N LEU A 115 11.80 0.31 -8.25
CA LEU A 115 11.87 -0.89 -9.08
C LEU A 115 11.84 -2.17 -8.24
N ILE A 116 12.06 -2.06 -6.93
CA ILE A 116 12.18 -3.21 -6.04
C ILE A 116 10.80 -3.59 -5.49
N SER A 117 10.51 -4.88 -5.45
CA SER A 117 9.27 -5.41 -4.87
C SER A 117 9.36 -6.92 -4.62
N GLY A 118 8.63 -7.40 -3.62
CA GLY A 118 8.59 -8.80 -3.24
C GLY A 118 8.49 -8.95 -1.73
N HIS A 119 8.76 -10.13 -1.21
CA HIS A 119 8.82 -10.36 0.22
C HIS A 119 10.25 -10.16 0.73
N ALA A 120 10.36 -9.69 1.95
CA ALA A 120 11.63 -9.57 2.66
C ALA A 120 11.47 -10.08 4.08
N HIS A 121 12.48 -10.79 4.56
CA HIS A 121 12.56 -11.23 5.95
C HIS A 121 12.76 -10.05 6.88
N MET A 122 12.17 -10.11 8.07
CA MET A 122 12.18 -9.03 9.05
C MET A 122 12.82 -9.43 10.35
N ARG A 123 13.49 -8.45 10.99
CA ARG A 123 13.75 -8.50 12.44
C ARG A 123 12.57 -7.80 13.10
N VAL A 124 11.88 -8.50 14.00
CA VAL A 124 10.73 -7.96 14.74
C VAL A 124 11.12 -7.60 16.17
N ARG A 125 10.43 -6.60 16.75
CA ARG A 125 10.64 -6.22 18.14
C ARG A 125 10.34 -7.38 19.05
N SER A 126 11.28 -7.70 19.92
CA SER A 126 11.13 -8.64 21.02
C SER A 126 10.77 -7.90 22.31
N CYS A 127 10.01 -8.52 23.20
CA CYS A 127 9.75 -7.98 24.54
C CYS A 127 11.02 -7.81 25.38
N MET A 128 12.11 -8.47 24.97
CA MET A 128 13.40 -8.43 25.66
C MET A 128 14.39 -7.42 25.10
N ALA A 129 14.26 -7.09 23.84
CA ALA A 129 15.11 -6.07 23.25
C ALA A 129 14.48 -4.70 23.55
N ARG A 130 14.94 -4.04 24.59
CA ARG A 130 14.57 -2.64 24.87
C ARG A 130 14.89 -1.73 23.68
N ASP A 131 15.86 -2.13 22.85
CA ASP A 131 16.24 -1.41 21.64
C ASP A 131 16.58 -2.39 20.52
N LEU A 132 15.82 -2.40 19.44
CA LEU A 132 16.37 -2.85 18.16
C LEU A 132 17.46 -1.82 17.82
N PRO A 133 18.74 -2.25 17.61
CA PRO A 133 19.76 -1.30 17.23
C PRO A 133 19.30 -0.62 15.93
N ALA A 134 18.90 0.64 16.04
CA ALA A 134 18.80 1.48 14.86
C ALA A 134 20.23 1.54 14.31
N VAL A 135 20.46 1.02 13.11
CA VAL A 135 21.65 1.38 12.35
C VAL A 135 21.49 2.88 12.13
N ARG A 136 22.15 3.67 12.96
CA ARG A 136 22.20 5.13 12.80
C ARG A 136 23.13 5.37 11.60
N PRO A 137 22.61 5.78 10.44
CA PRO A 137 23.48 6.52 9.56
C PRO A 137 23.96 7.74 10.34
N ASP A 138 25.18 8.20 10.12
CA ASP A 138 25.74 9.40 10.74
C ASP A 138 24.91 10.63 10.32
N PHE A 139 23.77 10.82 10.95
CA PHE A 139 22.98 12.04 10.83
C PHE A 139 23.41 13.03 11.93
N PRO A 140 23.68 14.27 11.58
CA PRO A 140 23.97 15.29 12.57
C PRO A 140 22.77 15.38 13.55
N LYS A 141 23.06 15.42 14.84
CA LYS A 141 22.07 15.66 15.92
C LYS A 141 21.34 16.96 15.62
N ALA A 142 20.08 16.88 15.22
CA ALA A 142 19.28 18.04 14.77
C ALA A 142 18.54 18.78 15.88
N PHE A 143 18.66 18.33 17.15
CA PHE A 143 17.97 18.98 18.25
C PHE A 143 18.92 19.24 19.46
N PRO A 144 18.82 20.39 20.12
CA PRO A 144 19.56 20.67 21.34
C PRO A 144 19.05 19.75 22.46
N ASP A 145 19.98 19.16 23.20
CA ASP A 145 19.70 18.40 24.41
C ASP A 145 18.89 19.28 25.38
N GLY A 146 17.67 18.87 25.70
CA GLY A 146 16.86 19.55 26.71
C GLY A 146 15.46 20.04 26.28
N ALA A 147 14.97 19.66 25.09
CA ALA A 147 13.59 19.98 24.75
C ALA A 147 12.61 19.23 25.65
N ALA A 148 11.67 19.98 26.26
CA ALA A 148 10.60 19.37 27.03
C ALA A 148 9.80 18.36 26.21
N PRO A 149 9.33 17.25 26.79
CA PRO A 149 8.55 16.25 26.06
C PRO A 149 7.31 16.90 25.46
N ASP A 150 7.11 16.69 24.15
CA ASP A 150 5.92 17.17 23.45
C ASP A 150 4.68 16.45 24.00
N PRO A 151 3.72 17.17 24.63
CA PRO A 151 2.55 16.54 25.25
C PRO A 151 1.65 15.81 24.25
N LEU A 152 1.75 16.11 22.95
CA LEU A 152 1.00 15.43 21.90
C LEU A 152 1.60 14.07 21.50
N ARG A 153 2.80 13.73 21.98
CA ARG A 153 3.52 12.52 21.59
C ARG A 153 4.10 11.76 22.79
N PRO A 154 3.25 11.27 23.71
CA PRO A 154 3.73 10.47 24.82
C PRO A 154 4.36 9.15 24.30
N PRO A 155 5.37 8.60 24.99
CA PRO A 155 6.00 7.33 24.59
C PRO A 155 5.01 6.17 24.68
N LEU A 156 5.17 5.17 23.81
CA LEU A 156 4.40 3.91 23.87
C LEU A 156 4.89 2.98 24.99
N GLY A 157 6.15 3.10 25.39
CA GLY A 157 6.76 2.20 26.37
C GLY A 157 6.61 0.72 25.98
N ASP A 158 6.25 -0.12 26.96
CA ASP A 158 6.08 -1.56 26.75
C ASP A 158 4.86 -1.93 25.87
N GLU A 159 3.91 -1.02 25.69
CA GLU A 159 2.74 -1.24 24.83
C GLU A 159 3.09 -1.45 23.35
N ALA A 160 4.27 -1.00 22.91
CA ALA A 160 4.76 -1.26 21.57
C ALA A 160 4.86 -2.76 21.27
N CYS A 161 5.22 -3.58 22.25
CA CYS A 161 5.25 -5.03 22.11
C CYS A 161 3.86 -5.62 21.81
N ALA A 162 2.80 -5.02 22.35
CA ALA A 162 1.43 -5.49 22.09
C ALA A 162 1.01 -5.38 20.63
N LEU A 163 1.69 -4.55 19.83
CA LEU A 163 1.44 -4.35 18.39
C LEU A 163 2.12 -5.40 17.49
N VAL A 164 3.01 -6.23 18.06
CA VAL A 164 3.64 -7.36 17.35
C VAL A 164 2.85 -8.63 17.64
N PRO A 165 2.61 -9.53 16.66
CA PRO A 165 1.96 -10.81 16.89
C PRO A 165 2.65 -11.62 18.02
N PRO A 166 1.89 -12.25 18.92
CA PRO A 166 2.46 -12.93 20.09
C PRO A 166 3.50 -13.99 19.77
N HIS A 167 3.31 -14.76 18.71
CA HIS A 167 4.22 -15.84 18.29
C HIS A 167 5.57 -15.36 17.74
N TRP A 168 5.76 -14.05 17.52
CA TRP A 168 7.04 -13.47 17.09
C TRP A 168 7.74 -12.69 18.18
N ARG A 169 7.11 -12.47 19.33
CA ARG A 169 7.63 -11.59 20.38
C ARG A 169 8.83 -12.17 21.12
N GLY A 170 9.24 -13.37 20.97
CA GLY A 170 10.33 -14.02 21.68
C GLY A 170 10.45 -13.60 23.16
N CYS A 171 10.14 -14.45 24.11
CA CYS A 171 10.37 -14.17 25.54
C CYS A 171 11.60 -14.93 26.01
N ALA A 172 12.54 -14.25 26.71
CA ALA A 172 13.73 -14.86 27.27
C ALA A 172 13.48 -15.69 28.52
N HIS A 173 12.30 -15.64 29.05
CA HIS A 173 11.98 -16.44 30.23
C HIS A 173 11.62 -17.85 29.73
N GLY A 174 12.51 -18.80 29.99
CA GLY A 174 12.21 -20.21 29.80
C GLY A 174 10.91 -20.55 30.51
N HIS A 175 10.08 -21.27 29.84
CA HIS A 175 8.86 -22.00 30.22
C HIS A 175 8.16 -21.72 31.58
N ASP A 176 8.28 -20.55 32.17
CA ASP A 176 7.43 -20.18 33.30
C ASP A 176 6.15 -19.52 32.80
N ASP A 177 5.02 -20.19 33.06
CA ASP A 177 3.66 -19.82 32.66
C ASP A 177 3.16 -18.43 33.16
N ASP A 178 4.03 -17.64 33.79
CA ASP A 178 3.70 -16.39 34.46
C ASP A 178 4.47 -15.16 33.93
N CYS A 179 4.48 -14.97 32.61
CA CYS A 179 4.96 -13.68 32.08
C CYS A 179 3.93 -12.57 32.41
N ARG A 180 4.03 -11.99 33.61
CA ARG A 180 3.13 -10.96 34.13
C ARG A 180 3.13 -9.64 33.34
N HIS A 181 4.11 -9.44 32.42
CA HIS A 181 4.27 -8.20 31.67
C HIS A 181 3.59 -8.19 30.29
N CYS A 182 3.31 -9.33 29.69
CA CYS A 182 2.76 -9.39 28.34
C CYS A 182 1.51 -10.29 28.18
N GLY A 183 1.00 -10.84 29.26
CA GLY A 183 -0.33 -11.45 29.37
C GLY A 183 -0.72 -12.51 28.35
N ASN A 184 0.20 -13.21 27.68
CA ASN A 184 -0.01 -14.34 26.78
C ASN A 184 1.14 -14.48 25.75
N CYS A 185 2.38 -14.45 26.17
CA CYS A 185 3.48 -14.82 25.29
C CYS A 185 3.44 -16.33 25.06
N ARG A 186 3.15 -16.76 23.85
CA ARG A 186 3.45 -18.13 23.45
C ARG A 186 4.96 -18.25 23.25
N PRO A 187 5.58 -19.43 23.57
CA PRO A 187 6.98 -19.65 23.24
C PRO A 187 7.18 -19.35 21.74
N PRO A 188 8.35 -18.77 21.36
CA PRO A 188 8.68 -18.63 19.95
C PRO A 188 8.51 -20.00 19.30
N ARG A 189 8.02 -20.02 18.07
CA ARG A 189 7.97 -21.27 17.31
C ARG A 189 9.40 -21.81 17.27
N ASP A 190 9.61 -23.03 17.73
CA ASP A 190 10.92 -23.71 17.74
C ASP A 190 11.50 -23.96 16.33
N ASP A 191 10.71 -23.62 15.28
CA ASP A 191 11.05 -23.82 13.87
C ASP A 191 11.99 -22.73 13.29
N GLY A 192 12.42 -21.76 14.09
CA GLY A 192 13.30 -20.69 13.63
C GLY A 192 12.64 -19.77 12.58
N HIS A 193 11.31 -19.77 12.49
CA HIS A 193 10.57 -18.98 11.51
C HIS A 193 10.88 -17.48 11.61
N VAL A 194 11.36 -16.91 10.52
CA VAL A 194 11.62 -15.48 10.38
C VAL A 194 10.47 -14.88 9.56
N PRO A 195 9.72 -13.90 10.08
CA PRO A 195 8.61 -13.33 9.35
C PRO A 195 9.03 -12.73 8.00
N SER A 196 8.26 -13.03 6.97
CA SER A 196 8.47 -12.53 5.62
C SER A 196 7.30 -11.63 5.22
N LEU A 197 7.59 -10.35 4.94
CA LEU A 197 6.58 -9.33 4.67
C LEU A 197 6.73 -8.74 3.27
N PRO A 198 5.62 -8.50 2.55
CA PRO A 198 5.64 -7.94 1.20
C PRO A 198 5.95 -6.44 1.24
N VAL A 199 6.82 -6.01 0.34
CA VAL A 199 7.18 -4.61 0.13
C VAL A 199 7.06 -4.27 -1.35
N TRP A 200 6.36 -3.16 -1.60
CA TRP A 200 6.16 -2.59 -2.93
C TRP A 200 6.74 -1.19 -2.90
N TRP A 201 7.87 -0.96 -3.60
CA TRP A 201 8.63 0.28 -3.48
C TRP A 201 9.08 0.54 -2.03
N PRO A 202 10.01 -0.27 -1.51
CA PRO A 202 10.36 -0.28 -0.10
C PRO A 202 10.74 1.10 0.40
N GLY A 203 9.88 1.65 1.26
CA GLY A 203 10.16 2.85 2.04
C GLY A 203 11.01 2.52 3.25
N ARG A 204 11.70 3.53 3.76
CA ARG A 204 12.47 3.47 5.01
C ARG A 204 12.13 4.69 5.83
N PHE A 205 11.96 4.50 7.12
CA PHE A 205 11.87 5.63 8.04
C PHE A 205 13.28 6.16 8.31
N ALA A 206 13.42 7.48 8.44
CA ALA A 206 14.63 8.12 8.92
C ALA A 206 14.52 8.25 10.44
N PRO A 207 15.23 7.43 11.23
CA PRO A 207 15.20 7.56 12.69
C PRO A 207 15.77 8.92 13.11
N GLU A 208 15.02 9.62 13.94
CA GLU A 208 15.49 10.77 14.67
C GLU A 208 15.66 10.38 16.14
N ALA A 209 16.40 11.16 16.92
CA ALA A 209 16.62 10.92 18.35
C ALA A 209 15.34 11.21 19.17
N ASP A 210 14.25 10.53 18.82
CA ASP A 210 12.96 10.66 19.49
C ASP A 210 12.51 9.28 20.00
N GLU A 211 12.64 9.06 21.29
CA GLU A 211 12.29 7.81 21.99
C GLU A 211 10.79 7.50 21.96
N ARG A 212 9.96 8.44 21.51
CA ARG A 212 8.50 8.29 21.43
C ARG A 212 8.05 7.46 20.22
N VAL A 213 8.97 7.16 19.30
CA VAL A 213 8.70 6.29 18.15
C VAL A 213 9.33 4.93 18.39
N SER A 214 8.51 3.91 18.42
CA SER A 214 8.95 2.52 18.59
C SER A 214 9.08 1.83 17.25
N ILE A 215 10.24 1.24 16.97
CA ILE A 215 10.44 0.37 15.81
C ILE A 215 9.78 -1.00 16.12
N LEU A 216 8.83 -1.42 15.30
CA LEU A 216 8.17 -2.72 15.40
C LEU A 216 8.87 -3.78 14.55
N ALA A 217 9.38 -3.38 13.38
CA ALA A 217 10.15 -4.24 12.50
C ALA A 217 11.18 -3.48 11.69
N SER A 218 12.28 -4.15 11.37
CA SER A 218 13.33 -3.70 10.45
C SER A 218 13.58 -4.72 9.36
N TYR A 219 14.04 -4.29 8.20
CA TYR A 219 14.48 -5.19 7.14
C TYR A 219 15.64 -6.08 7.62
N ARG A 220 15.70 -7.29 7.12
CA ARG A 220 16.82 -8.20 7.32
C ARG A 220 17.49 -8.59 6.01
N GLN A 221 16.75 -9.27 5.14
CA GLN A 221 17.24 -9.70 3.84
C GLN A 221 16.07 -9.94 2.88
N PRO A 222 16.28 -9.86 1.56
CA PRO A 222 15.29 -10.27 0.57
C PRO A 222 14.89 -11.74 0.74
N ASP A 223 13.62 -12.05 0.44
CA ASP A 223 13.13 -13.42 0.30
C ASP A 223 13.27 -13.89 -1.15
N THR A 224 12.92 -15.14 -1.43
CA THR A 224 13.11 -15.78 -2.73
C THR A 224 12.31 -15.14 -3.87
N ASP A 225 11.18 -14.51 -3.58
CA ASP A 225 10.33 -13.80 -4.55
C ASP A 225 10.65 -12.30 -4.68
N PHE A 226 11.83 -11.87 -4.24
CA PHE A 226 12.23 -10.48 -4.31
C PHE A 226 12.79 -10.12 -5.70
N TRP A 227 12.26 -9.05 -6.29
CA TRP A 227 12.54 -8.64 -7.65
C TRP A 227 13.09 -7.23 -7.74
N LEU A 228 14.02 -7.03 -8.67
CA LEU A 228 14.36 -5.72 -9.20
C LEU A 228 13.70 -5.61 -10.58
N ALA A 229 12.58 -4.92 -10.67
CA ALA A 229 11.76 -4.84 -11.87
C ALA A 229 11.37 -6.22 -12.41
N ASP A 230 11.96 -6.65 -13.53
CA ASP A 230 11.78 -7.94 -14.20
C ASP A 230 12.88 -8.97 -13.87
N LEU A 231 13.80 -8.64 -12.96
CA LEU A 231 14.88 -9.52 -12.53
C LEU A 231 14.61 -10.11 -11.13
N PRO A 232 14.38 -11.42 -11.00
CA PRO A 232 14.31 -12.07 -9.69
C PRO A 232 15.69 -12.17 -9.07
N LEU A 233 15.91 -11.49 -7.95
CA LEU A 233 17.25 -11.38 -7.34
C LEU A 233 17.77 -12.73 -6.84
N SER A 234 16.89 -13.64 -6.43
CA SER A 234 17.26 -15.00 -6.00
C SER A 234 17.90 -15.86 -7.11
N ARG A 235 17.73 -15.48 -8.37
CA ARG A 235 18.34 -16.17 -9.53
C ARG A 235 19.69 -15.61 -9.93
N ILE A 236 20.15 -14.53 -9.29
CA ILE A 236 21.42 -13.87 -9.60
C ILE A 236 22.47 -14.35 -8.59
N PRO A 237 23.55 -15.00 -9.03
CA PRO A 237 24.63 -15.42 -8.13
C PRO A 237 25.26 -14.22 -7.42
N ALA A 238 25.59 -14.37 -6.14
CA ALA A 238 26.18 -13.27 -5.34
C ALA A 238 27.42 -12.60 -5.99
N PRO A 239 28.39 -13.34 -6.60
CA PRO A 239 29.51 -12.70 -7.28
C PRO A 239 29.14 -11.76 -8.44
N VAL A 240 27.95 -11.96 -9.06
CA VAL A 240 27.48 -11.12 -10.14
C VAL A 240 27.09 -9.73 -9.64
N PHE A 241 26.55 -9.63 -8.43
CA PHE A 241 26.23 -8.33 -7.83
C PHE A 241 27.51 -7.47 -7.66
N GLU A 242 28.58 -8.06 -7.14
CA GLU A 242 29.86 -7.37 -7.00
C GLU A 242 30.47 -6.99 -8.36
N ALA A 243 30.43 -7.92 -9.32
CA ALA A 243 30.91 -7.62 -10.69
C ALA A 243 30.14 -6.46 -11.33
N TRP A 244 28.82 -6.40 -11.17
CA TRP A 244 28.01 -5.29 -11.71
C TRP A 244 28.29 -3.97 -10.98
N LYS A 245 28.54 -4.00 -9.69
CA LYS A 245 28.95 -2.84 -8.93
C LYS A 245 30.29 -2.29 -9.43
N ASP A 246 31.26 -3.17 -9.65
CA ASP A 246 32.58 -2.79 -10.13
C ASP A 246 32.58 -2.32 -11.59
N LEU A 247 31.86 -3.05 -12.47
CA LEU A 247 31.85 -2.76 -13.91
C LEU A 247 30.92 -1.60 -14.28
N TYR A 248 29.77 -1.48 -13.61
CA TYR A 248 28.72 -0.54 -14.01
C TYR A 248 28.42 0.52 -12.95
N GLY A 249 28.99 0.41 -11.76
CA GLY A 249 28.70 1.32 -10.64
C GLY A 249 27.27 1.17 -10.10
N VAL A 250 26.60 0.02 -10.33
CA VAL A 250 25.22 -0.20 -9.95
C VAL A 250 25.14 -1.31 -8.88
N ASN A 251 24.75 -0.94 -7.67
CA ASN A 251 24.47 -1.91 -6.61
C ASN A 251 22.98 -2.27 -6.63
N VAL A 252 22.66 -3.53 -6.97
CA VAL A 252 21.30 -4.08 -7.02
C VAL A 252 21.03 -5.14 -5.94
N SER A 253 21.98 -5.34 -5.01
CA SER A 253 21.91 -6.41 -4.00
C SER A 253 20.79 -6.24 -2.96
N ALA A 254 20.15 -5.10 -2.88
CA ALA A 254 19.19 -4.71 -1.85
C ALA A 254 19.75 -4.69 -0.41
N ASP A 255 21.06 -4.84 -0.20
CA ASP A 255 21.70 -4.82 1.12
C ASP A 255 21.50 -3.48 1.85
N PHE A 256 21.27 -2.41 1.10
CA PHE A 256 20.95 -1.09 1.65
C PHE A 256 19.67 -1.05 2.50
N LEU A 257 18.84 -2.09 2.44
CA LEU A 257 17.65 -2.22 3.26
C LEU A 257 17.97 -2.82 4.65
N ASP A 258 19.02 -3.61 4.81
CA ASP A 258 19.31 -4.32 6.06
C ASP A 258 19.37 -3.36 7.26
N GLY A 259 18.71 -3.74 8.34
CA GLY A 259 18.60 -2.95 9.57
C GLY A 259 17.71 -1.70 9.48
N GLN A 260 17.23 -1.32 8.30
CA GLN A 260 16.41 -0.12 8.13
C GLN A 260 15.00 -0.31 8.70
N PRO A 261 14.45 0.68 9.43
CA PRO A 261 13.09 0.58 9.99
C PRO A 261 12.03 0.45 8.88
N LEU A 262 11.20 -0.58 8.99
CA LEU A 262 10.10 -0.88 8.07
C LEU A 262 8.74 -0.53 8.66
N MET A 263 8.55 -0.85 9.95
CA MET A 263 7.32 -0.59 10.69
C MET A 263 7.63 0.14 11.99
N VAL A 264 6.86 1.18 12.25
CA VAL A 264 7.00 2.00 13.46
C VAL A 264 5.62 2.29 14.07
N ALA A 265 5.62 2.58 15.37
CA ALA A 265 4.41 2.99 16.07
C ALA A 265 4.71 4.10 17.06
N GLY A 266 3.69 4.86 17.42
CA GLY A 266 3.78 5.92 18.41
C GLY A 266 2.40 6.39 18.83
N ASN A 267 2.38 7.32 19.80
CA ASN A 267 1.18 8.00 20.24
C ASN A 267 1.13 9.42 19.67
N TYR A 268 -0.09 9.94 19.51
CA TYR A 268 -0.36 11.33 19.19
C TYR A 268 -1.59 11.78 20.00
N GLY A 269 -1.39 12.66 20.96
CA GLY A 269 -2.41 12.93 21.98
C GLY A 269 -2.78 11.65 22.74
N GLN A 270 -4.06 11.37 22.83
CA GLN A 270 -4.57 10.12 23.44
C GLN A 270 -4.66 8.97 22.41
N GLY A 271 -4.39 9.26 21.15
CA GLY A 271 -4.50 8.29 20.04
C GLY A 271 -3.18 7.60 19.74
N ARG A 272 -3.28 6.58 18.90
CA ARG A 272 -2.14 5.74 18.51
C ARG A 272 -2.05 5.62 17.00
N TYR A 273 -0.83 5.62 16.46
CA TYR A 273 -0.57 5.30 15.07
C TYR A 273 0.35 4.09 14.92
N VAL A 274 0.13 3.34 13.85
CA VAL A 274 1.04 2.32 13.33
C VAL A 274 1.29 2.65 11.85
N LEU A 275 2.56 2.72 11.46
CA LEU A 275 2.98 3.06 10.12
C LEU A 275 3.81 1.91 9.56
N SER A 276 3.51 1.47 8.38
CA SER A 276 4.19 0.36 7.72
C SER A 276 4.54 0.71 6.28
N TYR A 277 5.78 0.46 5.89
CA TYR A 277 6.16 0.40 4.47
C TYR A 277 5.96 -0.99 3.88
N SER A 278 5.66 -2.00 4.71
CA SER A 278 5.11 -3.27 4.23
C SER A 278 3.61 -3.14 3.96
N HIS A 279 3.15 -3.87 2.96
CA HIS A 279 1.76 -4.00 2.57
C HIS A 279 1.15 -5.25 3.21
N LEU A 280 0.71 -5.13 4.46
CA LEU A 280 0.16 -6.24 5.23
C LEU A 280 -1.14 -6.81 4.64
N GLU A 281 -1.77 -6.06 3.77
CA GLU A 281 -2.98 -6.42 3.02
C GLU A 281 -2.71 -7.20 1.72
N THR A 282 -1.46 -7.54 1.45
CA THR A 282 -1.10 -8.29 0.24
C THR A 282 -1.73 -9.68 0.27
N PRO A 283 -2.39 -10.10 -0.83
CA PRO A 283 -2.98 -11.43 -0.91
C PRO A 283 -1.91 -12.52 -0.79
N ASP A 284 -2.33 -13.66 -0.27
CA ASP A 284 -1.52 -14.88 -0.17
C ASP A 284 -0.16 -14.65 0.52
N SER A 285 -0.17 -13.79 1.54
CA SER A 285 1.00 -13.44 2.36
C SER A 285 0.71 -13.74 3.83
N PRO A 286 0.91 -14.99 4.28
CA PRO A 286 0.45 -15.45 5.58
C PRO A 286 0.95 -14.62 6.76
N ASP A 287 2.24 -14.32 6.82
CA ASP A 287 2.83 -13.53 7.91
C ASP A 287 2.29 -12.10 7.93
N ALA A 288 2.19 -11.47 6.75
CA ALA A 288 1.64 -10.13 6.62
C ALA A 288 0.17 -10.09 7.04
N ASN A 289 -0.63 -11.04 6.58
CA ASN A 289 -2.05 -11.10 6.89
C ASN A 289 -2.30 -11.42 8.37
N ALA A 290 -1.47 -12.29 8.99
CA ALA A 290 -1.53 -12.55 10.43
C ALA A 290 -1.21 -11.28 11.24
N TRP A 291 -0.22 -10.49 10.79
CA TRP A 291 0.08 -9.21 11.45
C TRP A 291 -1.05 -8.20 11.26
N LEU A 292 -1.62 -8.08 10.04
CA LEU A 292 -2.79 -7.24 9.79
C LEU A 292 -3.94 -7.62 10.74
N ALA A 293 -4.28 -8.90 10.79
CA ALA A 293 -5.34 -9.41 11.67
C ALA A 293 -5.08 -9.08 13.14
N HIS A 294 -3.82 -9.21 13.59
CA HIS A 294 -3.43 -8.84 14.94
C HIS A 294 -3.59 -7.33 15.22
N LEU A 295 -3.12 -6.47 14.31
CA LEU A 295 -3.28 -5.01 14.45
C LEU A 295 -4.75 -4.60 14.47
N LEU A 296 -5.61 -5.20 13.66
CA LEU A 296 -7.05 -4.93 13.64
C LEU A 296 -7.71 -5.31 14.97
N ARG A 297 -7.30 -6.44 15.59
CA ARG A 297 -7.76 -6.82 16.94
C ARG A 297 -7.31 -5.81 18.00
N VAL A 298 -6.03 -5.45 18.00
CA VAL A 298 -5.44 -4.58 19.04
C VAL A 298 -5.90 -3.12 18.89
N LEU A 299 -5.94 -2.60 17.66
CA LEU A 299 -6.27 -1.20 17.41
C LEU A 299 -7.78 -0.94 17.36
N ALA A 300 -8.58 -1.88 16.87
CA ALA A 300 -10.00 -1.66 16.61
C ALA A 300 -10.94 -2.67 17.32
N GLY A 301 -10.39 -3.66 18.04
CA GLY A 301 -11.22 -4.72 18.63
C GLY A 301 -11.89 -5.63 17.60
N LEU A 302 -11.47 -5.57 16.33
CA LEU A 302 -12.05 -6.34 15.23
C LEU A 302 -11.39 -7.71 15.14
N ALA A 303 -12.20 -8.77 15.10
CA ALA A 303 -11.74 -10.14 14.89
C ALA A 303 -12.03 -10.56 13.44
N PRO A 304 -11.02 -10.71 12.58
CA PRO A 304 -11.21 -11.24 11.24
C PRO A 304 -11.84 -12.63 11.27
N GLN A 305 -12.74 -12.91 10.32
CA GLN A 305 -13.36 -14.22 10.15
C GLN A 305 -12.43 -15.22 9.44
N ARG A 306 -11.43 -14.70 8.73
CA ARG A 306 -10.39 -15.47 8.04
C ARG A 306 -9.02 -14.93 8.44
N GLU A 307 -7.99 -15.76 8.40
CA GLU A 307 -6.62 -15.36 8.74
C GLU A 307 -5.80 -14.97 7.52
N LEU A 308 -6.20 -15.42 6.32
CA LEU A 308 -5.52 -15.17 5.07
C LEU A 308 -6.40 -14.36 4.13
N VAL A 309 -5.82 -13.36 3.49
CA VAL A 309 -6.39 -12.66 2.34
C VAL A 309 -6.18 -13.55 1.12
N PRO A 310 -7.23 -14.13 0.52
CA PRO A 310 -7.07 -15.00 -0.63
C PRO A 310 -6.51 -14.23 -1.83
N ALA A 311 -5.66 -14.88 -2.63
CA ALA A 311 -5.25 -14.36 -3.90
C ALA A 311 -6.47 -14.29 -4.84
N TRP A 312 -6.65 -13.16 -5.49
CA TRP A 312 -7.56 -13.07 -6.62
C TRP A 312 -6.83 -13.38 -7.90
N ASP A 313 -7.55 -13.95 -8.83
CA ASP A 313 -6.97 -14.37 -10.10
C ASP A 313 -7.38 -13.39 -11.22
N LEU A 314 -6.43 -12.57 -11.67
CA LEU A 314 -6.64 -11.62 -12.77
C LEU A 314 -6.76 -12.30 -14.13
N HIS A 315 -6.38 -13.58 -14.27
CA HIS A 315 -6.47 -14.34 -15.51
C HIS A 315 -7.87 -14.90 -15.73
N ARG A 316 -8.67 -15.07 -14.67
CA ARG A 316 -10.06 -15.50 -14.79
C ARG A 316 -10.91 -14.44 -15.49
N LYS A 317 -11.96 -14.88 -16.15
CA LYS A 317 -12.97 -14.00 -16.73
C LYS A 317 -13.57 -13.13 -15.64
N ALA A 318 -13.59 -11.81 -15.87
CA ALA A 318 -14.20 -10.87 -14.96
C ALA A 318 -15.72 -11.04 -14.89
N ALA A 319 -16.29 -10.97 -13.71
CA ALA A 319 -17.74 -10.89 -13.55
C ALA A 319 -18.26 -9.54 -14.07
N PHE A 320 -19.42 -9.52 -14.69
CA PHE A 320 -20.11 -8.30 -15.10
C PHE A 320 -21.55 -8.35 -14.57
N ARG A 321 -21.83 -7.61 -13.49
CA ARG A 321 -23.14 -7.61 -12.78
C ARG A 321 -23.95 -6.35 -13.04
N TRP A 322 -23.43 -5.43 -13.85
CA TRP A 322 -24.16 -4.27 -14.32
C TRP A 322 -25.24 -4.67 -15.35
N PRO A 323 -26.32 -3.89 -15.50
CA PRO A 323 -27.33 -4.17 -16.53
C PRO A 323 -26.68 -4.30 -17.90
N ASP A 324 -27.12 -5.27 -18.69
CA ASP A 324 -26.61 -5.46 -20.05
C ASP A 324 -27.38 -4.58 -21.04
N THR A 325 -26.98 -3.31 -21.13
CA THR A 325 -27.64 -2.30 -21.94
C THR A 325 -26.61 -1.52 -22.77
N PRO A 326 -27.00 -0.84 -23.86
CA PRO A 326 -26.10 0.04 -24.59
C PRO A 326 -25.47 1.14 -23.73
N GLN A 327 -26.15 1.54 -22.65
CA GLN A 327 -25.65 2.56 -21.72
C GLN A 327 -24.44 2.08 -20.92
N THR A 328 -24.34 0.79 -20.62
CA THR A 328 -23.23 0.20 -19.86
C THR A 328 -22.16 -0.44 -20.74
N ALA A 329 -22.36 -0.45 -22.06
CA ALA A 329 -21.39 -0.97 -23.03
C ALA A 329 -19.97 -0.39 -22.86
N PRO A 330 -19.76 0.94 -22.60
CA PRO A 330 -18.42 1.49 -22.43
C PRO A 330 -17.63 0.88 -21.27
N LEU A 331 -18.29 0.52 -20.14
CA LEU A 331 -17.62 -0.19 -19.04
C LEU A 331 -17.13 -1.57 -19.48
N ARG A 332 -17.95 -2.29 -20.23
CA ARG A 332 -17.58 -3.61 -20.76
C ARG A 332 -16.47 -3.50 -21.78
N THR A 333 -16.54 -2.50 -22.68
CA THR A 333 -15.49 -2.24 -23.67
C THR A 333 -14.15 -1.98 -23.00
N LEU A 334 -14.10 -1.09 -21.99
CA LEU A 334 -12.86 -0.81 -21.28
C LEU A 334 -12.35 -2.03 -20.52
N LEU A 335 -13.24 -2.79 -19.84
CA LEU A 335 -12.86 -4.00 -19.10
C LEU A 335 -12.21 -5.05 -20.02
N HIS A 336 -12.81 -5.32 -21.19
CA HIS A 336 -12.28 -6.28 -22.17
C HIS A 336 -11.01 -5.74 -22.83
N GLY A 337 -11.03 -4.51 -23.32
CA GLY A 337 -9.86 -3.90 -23.97
C GLY A 337 -8.65 -3.79 -23.04
N MET A 338 -8.85 -3.56 -21.72
CA MET A 338 -7.76 -3.63 -20.76
C MET A 338 -7.17 -5.03 -20.63
N ARG A 339 -8.00 -6.06 -20.72
CA ARG A 339 -7.50 -7.45 -20.73
C ARG A 339 -6.69 -7.72 -21.99
N GLU A 340 -7.19 -7.32 -23.15
CA GLU A 340 -6.50 -7.47 -24.44
C GLU A 340 -5.16 -6.71 -24.46
N LEU A 341 -5.10 -5.50 -23.88
CA LEU A 341 -3.85 -4.75 -23.73
C LEU A 341 -2.82 -5.46 -22.84
N LEU A 342 -3.27 -6.10 -21.75
CA LEU A 342 -2.39 -6.87 -20.89
C LEU A 342 -1.89 -8.12 -21.58
N ASP A 343 -2.74 -8.84 -22.33
CA ASP A 343 -2.37 -10.00 -23.11
C ASP A 343 -1.38 -9.63 -24.22
N LEU A 344 -1.61 -8.53 -24.95
CA LEU A 344 -0.68 -7.97 -25.92
C LEU A 344 0.70 -7.67 -25.28
N GLY A 345 0.69 -7.06 -24.11
CA GLY A 345 1.92 -6.77 -23.38
C GLY A 345 2.70 -8.04 -23.01
N VAL A 346 2.01 -9.11 -22.63
CA VAL A 346 2.64 -10.42 -22.34
C VAL A 346 3.17 -11.07 -23.62
N GLU A 347 2.40 -11.09 -24.70
CA GLU A 347 2.80 -11.64 -26.01
C GLU A 347 4.09 -10.98 -26.52
N HIS A 348 4.21 -9.68 -26.32
CA HIS A 348 5.39 -8.91 -26.76
C HIS A 348 6.50 -8.81 -25.71
N ASN A 349 6.45 -9.58 -24.62
CA ASN A 349 7.42 -9.59 -23.52
C ASN A 349 7.64 -8.21 -22.86
N LEU A 350 6.65 -7.35 -22.86
CA LEU A 350 6.63 -6.07 -22.16
C LEU A 350 6.09 -6.24 -20.75
N PHE A 351 5.11 -7.11 -20.59
CA PHE A 351 4.56 -7.59 -19.33
C PHE A 351 4.85 -9.09 -19.17
N PHE A 352 4.73 -9.61 -17.96
CA PHE A 352 4.92 -11.03 -17.67
C PHE A 352 4.04 -11.46 -16.49
N GLU A 353 3.73 -12.73 -16.41
CA GLU A 353 3.03 -13.30 -15.27
C GLU A 353 3.95 -13.35 -14.07
N ARG A 354 3.59 -12.64 -13.01
CA ARG A 354 4.34 -12.62 -11.76
C ARG A 354 3.65 -13.39 -10.64
N THR A 355 2.40 -13.03 -10.39
CA THR A 355 1.50 -13.72 -9.46
C THR A 355 0.09 -13.74 -10.06
N PRO A 356 -0.82 -14.58 -9.58
CA PRO A 356 -2.20 -14.58 -10.10
C PRO A 356 -2.91 -13.23 -10.01
N TRP A 357 -2.54 -12.40 -9.07
CA TRP A 357 -3.16 -11.10 -8.80
C TRP A 357 -2.36 -9.89 -9.27
N LEU A 358 -1.19 -10.09 -9.90
CA LEU A 358 -0.32 -9.00 -10.35
C LEU A 358 0.51 -9.43 -11.58
N TRP A 359 0.36 -8.71 -12.70
CA TRP A 359 1.33 -8.77 -13.79
C TRP A 359 2.59 -7.98 -13.43
N GLY A 360 3.74 -8.55 -13.75
CA GLY A 360 5.01 -7.85 -13.77
C GLY A 360 5.19 -7.05 -15.06
N TRP A 361 6.10 -6.10 -15.06
CA TRP A 361 6.41 -5.26 -16.23
C TRP A 361 7.88 -4.88 -16.28
N ARG A 362 8.39 -4.62 -17.48
CA ARG A 362 9.74 -4.10 -17.65
C ARG A 362 9.86 -2.64 -17.17
N PRO A 363 11.05 -2.22 -16.72
CA PRO A 363 11.28 -0.85 -16.29
C PRO A 363 10.85 0.19 -17.34
N GLY A 364 10.24 1.26 -16.88
CA GLY A 364 9.79 2.35 -17.75
C GLY A 364 8.41 2.15 -18.37
N LEU A 365 7.84 0.96 -18.33
CA LEU A 365 6.47 0.69 -18.81
C LEU A 365 5.40 1.00 -17.75
N PRO A 366 4.17 1.32 -18.16
CA PRO A 366 3.08 1.72 -17.27
C PRO A 366 2.35 0.55 -16.62
N GLY A 367 3.03 -0.58 -16.33
CA GLY A 367 2.41 -1.80 -15.86
C GLY A 367 1.66 -1.64 -14.54
N ALA A 368 2.19 -0.85 -13.58
CA ALA A 368 1.50 -0.56 -12.32
C ALA A 368 0.14 0.10 -12.55
N VAL A 369 0.07 1.04 -13.48
CA VAL A 369 -1.15 1.78 -13.81
C VAL A 369 -2.15 0.88 -14.53
N CYS A 370 -1.68 0.04 -15.46
CA CYS A 370 -2.51 -0.96 -16.14
C CYS A 370 -3.12 -1.97 -15.16
N ASN A 371 -2.30 -2.51 -14.25
CA ASN A 371 -2.78 -3.41 -13.18
C ASN A 371 -3.84 -2.73 -12.31
N ASN A 372 -3.62 -1.46 -11.92
CA ASN A 372 -4.55 -0.72 -11.08
C ASN A 372 -5.89 -0.50 -11.77
N LEU A 373 -5.89 0.01 -13.01
CA LEU A 373 -7.11 0.24 -13.78
C LEU A 373 -7.88 -1.06 -14.00
N TYR A 374 -7.22 -2.12 -14.47
CA TYR A 374 -7.86 -3.40 -14.71
C TYR A 374 -8.44 -4.01 -13.44
N SER A 375 -7.68 -4.00 -12.33
CA SER A 375 -8.16 -4.53 -11.04
C SER A 375 -9.36 -3.74 -10.50
N SER A 376 -9.33 -2.40 -10.62
CA SER A 376 -10.44 -1.54 -10.20
C SER A 376 -11.70 -1.76 -11.04
N LEU A 377 -11.55 -1.90 -12.37
CA LEU A 377 -12.65 -2.21 -13.28
C LEU A 377 -13.26 -3.59 -12.99
N ARG A 378 -12.45 -4.61 -12.70
CA ARG A 378 -12.96 -5.93 -12.31
C ARG A 378 -13.83 -5.87 -11.08
N VAL A 379 -13.40 -5.13 -10.07
CA VAL A 379 -14.19 -4.93 -8.84
C VAL A 379 -15.47 -4.17 -9.15
N LEU A 380 -15.37 -3.03 -9.86
CA LEU A 380 -16.53 -2.21 -10.22
C LEU A 380 -17.57 -3.01 -11.03
N CYS A 381 -17.12 -3.72 -12.05
CA CYS A 381 -18.03 -4.51 -12.90
C CYS A 381 -18.63 -5.72 -12.17
N GLY A 382 -17.95 -6.22 -11.12
CA GLY A 382 -18.43 -7.28 -10.25
C GLY A 382 -19.45 -6.83 -9.18
N LEU A 383 -19.58 -5.53 -8.92
CA LEU A 383 -20.61 -4.98 -8.03
C LEU A 383 -21.95 -4.84 -8.76
N ARG A 384 -23.06 -5.00 -8.02
CA ARG A 384 -24.39 -4.62 -8.49
C ARG A 384 -24.58 -3.13 -8.21
N PRO A 385 -24.72 -2.28 -9.25
CA PRO A 385 -24.92 -0.86 -9.02
C PRO A 385 -26.32 -0.61 -8.44
N GLY A 386 -26.40 0.21 -7.42
CA GLY A 386 -27.66 0.77 -6.92
C GLY A 386 -28.05 2.06 -7.66
N PRO A 387 -29.17 2.70 -7.28
CA PRO A 387 -29.69 3.87 -7.96
C PRO A 387 -28.72 5.06 -8.03
N ASP A 388 -28.01 5.35 -6.93
CA ASP A 388 -27.08 6.48 -6.88
C ASP A 388 -25.83 6.23 -7.74
N THR A 389 -25.37 4.98 -7.79
CA THR A 389 -24.28 4.55 -8.67
C THR A 389 -24.68 4.67 -10.15
N LEU A 390 -25.90 4.25 -10.51
CA LEU A 390 -26.42 4.36 -11.86
C LEU A 390 -26.63 5.83 -12.28
N ALA A 391 -27.16 6.67 -11.40
CA ALA A 391 -27.30 8.11 -11.66
C ALA A 391 -25.95 8.79 -11.86
N ALA A 392 -24.93 8.42 -11.06
CA ALA A 392 -23.57 8.93 -11.26
C ALA A 392 -22.96 8.47 -12.59
N TRP A 393 -23.19 7.19 -12.94
CA TRP A 393 -22.77 6.65 -14.24
C TRP A 393 -23.37 7.42 -15.41
N ASP A 394 -24.67 7.68 -15.38
CA ASP A 394 -25.36 8.44 -16.44
C ASP A 394 -24.73 9.82 -16.65
N GLY A 395 -24.32 10.48 -15.57
CA GLY A 395 -23.66 11.78 -15.62
C GLY A 395 -22.27 11.78 -16.24
N MET A 396 -21.54 10.65 -16.18
CA MET A 396 -20.14 10.56 -16.66
C MET A 396 -19.97 9.67 -17.89
N ARG A 397 -20.98 8.90 -18.27
CA ARG A 397 -20.93 7.89 -19.33
C ARG A 397 -20.36 8.38 -20.65
N ALA A 398 -20.83 9.54 -21.14
CA ALA A 398 -20.39 10.07 -22.43
C ALA A 398 -18.88 10.39 -22.42
N ARG A 399 -18.39 10.99 -21.33
CA ARG A 399 -16.96 11.28 -21.16
C ARG A 399 -16.14 9.99 -21.03
N PHE A 400 -16.63 9.02 -20.25
CA PHE A 400 -15.99 7.72 -20.08
C PHE A 400 -15.86 6.98 -21.42
N ALA A 401 -16.89 6.95 -22.24
CA ALA A 401 -16.86 6.35 -23.56
C ALA A 401 -15.82 7.03 -24.47
N ALA A 402 -15.85 8.36 -24.56
CA ALA A 402 -14.88 9.11 -25.37
C ALA A 402 -13.43 8.87 -24.93
N LEU A 403 -13.16 8.79 -23.61
CA LEU A 403 -11.84 8.49 -23.10
C LEU A 403 -11.43 7.05 -23.42
N THR A 404 -12.33 6.09 -23.32
CA THR A 404 -12.10 4.68 -23.67
C THR A 404 -11.71 4.53 -25.14
N ASP A 405 -12.45 5.19 -26.05
CA ASP A 405 -12.23 5.14 -27.49
C ASP A 405 -10.86 5.71 -27.91
N ILE A 406 -10.33 6.66 -27.15
CA ILE A 406 -8.99 7.22 -27.37
C ILE A 406 -7.91 6.35 -26.68
N PHE A 407 -8.19 5.93 -25.46
CA PHE A 407 -7.21 5.25 -24.61
C PHE A 407 -6.79 3.88 -25.15
N LEU A 408 -7.74 3.02 -25.51
CA LEU A 408 -7.44 1.65 -25.92
C LEU A 408 -6.53 1.59 -27.16
N PRO A 409 -6.88 2.22 -28.30
CA PRO A 409 -6.00 2.18 -29.47
C PRO A 409 -4.69 2.95 -29.26
N GLY A 410 -4.72 4.03 -28.46
CA GLY A 410 -3.53 4.78 -28.10
C GLY A 410 -2.54 3.95 -27.27
N ALA A 411 -3.05 3.18 -26.29
CA ALA A 411 -2.25 2.32 -25.41
C ALA A 411 -1.68 1.13 -26.20
N GLU A 412 -2.47 0.52 -27.08
CA GLU A 412 -2.02 -0.53 -27.99
C GLU A 412 -0.86 -0.03 -28.86
N GLY A 413 -1.06 1.08 -29.57
CA GLY A 413 0.00 1.69 -30.39
C GLY A 413 1.26 2.03 -29.61
N TYR A 414 1.10 2.53 -28.39
CA TYR A 414 2.25 2.82 -27.50
C TYR A 414 3.02 1.55 -27.13
N LEU A 415 2.35 0.46 -26.73
CA LEU A 415 3.01 -0.81 -26.38
C LEU A 415 3.76 -1.40 -27.58
N LEU A 416 3.13 -1.41 -28.75
CA LEU A 416 3.78 -1.87 -29.99
C LEU A 416 4.99 -1.01 -30.38
N ALA A 417 4.91 0.31 -30.21
CA ALA A 417 6.04 1.20 -30.45
C ALA A 417 7.18 1.00 -29.43
N CYS A 418 6.85 0.69 -28.16
CA CYS A 418 7.86 0.30 -27.17
C CYS A 418 8.56 -1.01 -27.60
N ARG A 419 7.82 -2.00 -28.06
CA ARG A 419 8.40 -3.27 -28.57
C ARG A 419 9.26 -3.04 -29.81
N LEU A 420 8.80 -2.23 -30.75
CA LEU A 420 9.56 -1.85 -31.94
C LEU A 420 10.88 -1.19 -31.56
N ARG A 421 10.85 -0.24 -30.62
CA ARG A 421 12.07 0.41 -30.10
C ARG A 421 13.06 -0.61 -29.55
N GLU A 422 12.62 -1.55 -28.74
CA GLU A 422 13.49 -2.59 -28.19
C GLU A 422 14.10 -3.47 -29.30
N THR A 423 13.32 -3.81 -30.30
CA THR A 423 13.77 -4.61 -31.45
C THR A 423 14.84 -3.89 -32.26
N LEU A 424 14.66 -2.59 -32.53
CA LEU A 424 15.55 -1.81 -33.38
C LEU A 424 16.75 -1.22 -32.63
N SER A 425 16.68 -1.08 -31.32
CA SER A 425 17.71 -0.42 -30.50
C SER A 425 19.16 -0.90 -30.75
N PRO A 426 19.44 -2.21 -30.97
CA PRO A 426 20.80 -2.67 -31.22
C PRO A 426 21.41 -2.19 -32.55
N THR A 427 20.57 -1.99 -33.56
CA THR A 427 21.03 -1.70 -34.93
C THR A 427 20.64 -0.30 -35.41
N MET A 428 19.51 0.21 -34.94
CA MET A 428 18.91 1.50 -35.33
C MET A 428 18.38 2.24 -34.10
N PRO A 429 19.24 2.70 -33.18
CA PRO A 429 18.84 3.22 -31.87
C PRO A 429 17.94 4.46 -31.94
N ASP A 430 17.99 5.21 -33.04
CA ASP A 430 17.24 6.45 -33.26
C ASP A 430 16.03 6.26 -34.19
N ALA A 431 15.74 5.03 -34.62
CA ALA A 431 14.59 4.76 -35.51
C ALA A 431 13.23 5.06 -34.86
N VAL A 432 13.14 4.97 -33.54
CA VAL A 432 11.93 5.31 -32.80
C VAL A 432 12.19 6.52 -31.91
N ASP A 433 11.44 7.59 -32.13
CA ASP A 433 11.56 8.82 -31.37
C ASP A 433 11.25 8.62 -29.89
N ARG A 434 12.28 8.68 -29.05
CA ARG A 434 12.17 8.52 -27.59
C ARG A 434 11.32 9.63 -26.95
N ARG A 435 11.42 10.86 -27.47
CA ARG A 435 10.65 11.98 -26.95
C ARG A 435 9.17 11.82 -27.28
N GLY A 436 8.86 11.40 -28.50
CA GLY A 436 7.50 11.07 -28.93
C GLY A 436 6.88 9.98 -28.06
N LEU A 437 7.62 8.90 -27.80
CA LEU A 437 7.15 7.84 -26.89
C LEU A 437 6.91 8.34 -25.44
N THR A 438 7.78 9.20 -24.94
CA THR A 438 7.60 9.78 -23.59
C THR A 438 6.34 10.64 -23.55
N ASN A 439 6.13 11.50 -24.53
CA ASN A 439 4.95 12.36 -24.63
C ASN A 439 3.66 11.53 -24.76
N GLN A 440 3.68 10.47 -25.57
CA GLN A 440 2.56 9.55 -25.72
C GLN A 440 2.25 8.82 -24.40
N ARG A 441 3.29 8.35 -23.71
CA ARG A 441 3.15 7.74 -22.39
C ARG A 441 2.50 8.68 -21.39
N GLU A 442 2.96 9.94 -21.31
CA GLU A 442 2.43 10.91 -20.37
C GLU A 442 0.98 11.31 -20.72
N ALA A 443 0.66 11.44 -21.99
CA ALA A 443 -0.71 11.73 -22.43
C ALA A 443 -1.69 10.60 -22.07
N LEU A 444 -1.28 9.34 -22.22
CA LEU A 444 -2.13 8.17 -21.98
C LEU A 444 -2.16 7.79 -20.49
N PHE A 445 -0.99 7.65 -19.86
CA PHE A 445 -0.82 7.04 -18.55
C PHE A 445 -0.42 8.03 -17.46
N GLY A 446 -0.20 9.28 -17.81
CA GLY A 446 0.27 10.31 -16.88
C GLY A 446 1.71 10.16 -16.48
N HIS A 447 2.14 11.06 -15.63
CA HIS A 447 3.50 11.03 -15.07
C HIS A 447 3.59 9.99 -13.93
N PRO A 448 4.64 9.17 -13.85
CA PRO A 448 4.75 8.09 -12.87
C PRO A 448 4.58 8.51 -11.39
N MET A 449 4.99 9.74 -11.07
CA MET A 449 4.96 10.24 -9.69
C MET A 449 3.76 11.12 -9.37
N THR A 450 3.13 11.74 -10.37
CA THR A 450 2.05 12.70 -10.16
C THR A 450 0.70 12.25 -10.71
N GLY A 451 0.69 11.15 -11.47
CA GLY A 451 -0.52 10.65 -12.11
C GLY A 451 -0.96 11.52 -13.31
N GLY A 452 -2.21 11.50 -13.64
CA GLY A 452 -2.81 12.21 -14.76
C GLY A 452 -2.92 11.35 -16.02
N GLY A 453 -2.93 11.98 -17.18
CA GLY A 453 -3.21 11.31 -18.45
C GLY A 453 -4.66 10.83 -18.56
N ILE A 454 -5.01 10.22 -19.68
CA ILE A 454 -6.36 9.67 -19.89
C ILE A 454 -6.71 8.63 -18.83
N VAL A 455 -5.76 7.78 -18.46
CA VAL A 455 -5.95 6.74 -17.44
C VAL A 455 -6.26 7.33 -16.07
N GLY A 456 -5.74 8.52 -15.74
CA GLY A 456 -6.05 9.22 -14.50
C GLY A 456 -7.52 9.57 -14.39
N GLU A 457 -8.11 10.13 -15.45
CA GLU A 457 -9.55 10.44 -15.50
C GLU A 457 -10.41 9.17 -15.43
N LEU A 458 -10.01 8.10 -16.14
CA LEU A 458 -10.71 6.80 -16.09
C LEU A 458 -10.68 6.20 -14.69
N LEU A 459 -9.56 6.30 -13.99
CA LEU A 459 -9.42 5.86 -12.59
C LEU A 459 -10.28 6.70 -11.65
N GLU A 460 -10.30 8.03 -11.79
CA GLU A 460 -11.13 8.90 -10.97
C GLU A 460 -12.62 8.59 -11.12
N MET A 461 -13.09 8.34 -12.35
CA MET A 461 -14.47 7.92 -12.62
C MET A 461 -14.76 6.53 -12.04
N THR A 462 -13.84 5.59 -12.18
CA THR A 462 -13.96 4.23 -11.60
C THR A 462 -14.02 4.30 -10.09
N ASP A 463 -13.15 5.09 -9.46
CA ASP A 463 -13.10 5.27 -8.00
C ASP A 463 -14.37 5.95 -7.46
N GLU A 464 -14.95 6.92 -8.22
CA GLU A 464 -16.22 7.54 -7.86
C GLU A 464 -17.36 6.53 -7.84
N LEU A 465 -17.44 5.68 -8.86
CA LEU A 465 -18.47 4.64 -8.95
C LEU A 465 -18.29 3.57 -7.88
N LEU A 466 -17.04 3.15 -7.60
CA LEU A 466 -16.73 2.23 -6.51
C LEU A 466 -17.13 2.81 -5.15
N TYR A 467 -16.82 4.08 -4.92
CA TYR A 467 -17.19 4.78 -3.69
C TYR A 467 -18.71 4.79 -3.48
N ARG A 468 -19.48 5.13 -4.52
CA ARG A 468 -20.96 5.15 -4.44
C ARG A 468 -21.54 3.77 -4.28
N GLY A 469 -21.09 2.81 -5.10
CA GLY A 469 -21.53 1.41 -4.98
C GLY A 469 -21.32 0.83 -3.60
N GLN A 470 -20.21 1.19 -2.94
CA GLN A 470 -19.96 0.75 -1.57
C GLN A 470 -20.83 1.46 -0.52
N GLN A 471 -21.25 2.71 -0.75
CA GLN A 471 -22.21 3.36 0.17
C GLN A 471 -23.60 2.71 0.10
N GLU A 472 -23.97 2.20 -1.08
CA GLU A 472 -25.26 1.51 -1.30
C GLU A 472 -25.23 0.05 -0.83
N ASP A 473 -24.10 -0.60 -1.03
CA ASP A 473 -23.92 -2.02 -0.72
C ASP A 473 -23.21 -2.16 0.63
N THR A 474 -24.00 -2.25 1.70
CA THR A 474 -23.46 -2.60 3.03
C THR A 474 -22.90 -4.02 2.96
N CYS A 475 -21.66 -4.19 2.49
CA CYS A 475 -20.90 -5.45 2.53
C CYS A 475 -21.62 -6.68 1.98
N ALA A 476 -22.24 -6.59 0.80
CA ALA A 476 -22.56 -7.80 0.05
C ALA A 476 -21.24 -8.48 -0.35
N ALA A 477 -21.07 -9.72 0.09
CA ALA A 477 -19.89 -10.51 -0.10
C ALA A 477 -19.39 -10.42 -1.56
N LEU A 478 -18.13 -10.07 -1.74
CA LEU A 478 -17.42 -10.28 -2.98
C LEU A 478 -17.22 -11.80 -3.10
N ASP A 479 -18.25 -12.49 -3.56
CA ASP A 479 -18.14 -13.88 -3.99
C ASP A 479 -17.38 -13.91 -5.33
N ASP A 480 -16.10 -14.18 -5.26
CA ASP A 480 -15.26 -14.59 -6.39
C ASP A 480 -15.09 -16.10 -6.41
#